data_60b5753be8d1817f7722155dfd492f53
#
_entry.id   60b5753be8d1817f7722155dfd492f53
#
_cell.length_a   1.000
_cell.length_b   1.000
_cell.length_c   1.000
_cell.angle_alpha   90.00
_cell.angle_beta   90.00
_cell.angle_gamma   90.00
#
_symmetry.space_group_name_H-M   'P 1'
#
loop_
_entity.id
_entity.type
_entity.pdbx_description
1 polymer ?
#
loop_
_entity_poly.entity_id
_entity_poly.type
_entity_poly.pdbx_seq_one_letter_code
_entity_poly.pdbx_strand_id
1 'polypeptide(L)'
;MDDGTKTMTRSSFRLTILTVVPVLLSGLSLAGAAAPAAQAATSLPCDIYAAAGTPCVAAHSTVRALYASYNGPLYQVRRASDGTTTNISTLSAGGYANAAAQDSFCAGTTCTITEIFDQSPQHNNLTIGPAGGAGGADAGANASALPVMAGGNRAYGVDVTPGVGYRDDATTGVATGSAAQGAYMVTSATHVNSGCCFDYGNAETNNRDNGNGHMDAVYFGTLCWFPTCSGSGPWVQADLENGLFGGGNGNNPNNHGNTSTFVTALVKNNGTSTYAIKGGNADSGALTTWYSGSLPTQGGYIPMHQEGAIILGIGGDNSNSSAGDFFEGVMTSGYPTDAADNAVQANINSVGYAFPGGGGAAGPIIAGDNGAKCVDNNNGSGTPGNKVQMWDCDGNTAAQNWAVASNGTLQIDGGCMDITGAKTANGTLIEWWTCNGGANQQWQAVSGQLVNPASGKCLDDPGFNTTNGTQLVLWTCNGGSNQQWHLP
;
A
#
# COMPACT_ATOMS: atom_id res chain seq x y z
N MET A 1 -23.33 21.19 -78.03
CA MET A 1 -22.22 20.79 -78.86
C MET A 1 -21.48 19.75 -78.04
N ASP A 2 -21.47 18.52 -78.15
CA ASP A 2 -21.85 17.47 -79.08
C ASP A 2 -21.76 16.21 -78.23
N ASP A 3 -22.69 15.52 -78.02
CA ASP A 3 -23.33 14.24 -78.38
C ASP A 3 -22.33 13.12 -78.77
N GLY A 4 -22.51 11.99 -78.24
CA GLY A 4 -21.73 10.81 -78.51
C GLY A 4 -22.13 9.51 -77.81
N THR A 5 -23.41 9.14 -78.00
CA THR A 5 -23.98 7.81 -77.80
C THR A 5 -23.29 6.73 -78.64
N LYS A 6 -23.01 5.53 -78.15
CA LYS A 6 -22.98 4.23 -78.85
C LYS A 6 -23.03 3.06 -77.90
N THR A 7 -24.15 2.44 -77.76
CA THR A 7 -24.72 1.20 -78.40
C THR A 7 -24.03 -0.12 -78.04
N MET A 8 -24.88 -1.00 -77.52
CA MET A 8 -24.76 -2.45 -77.18
C MET A 8 -24.13 -3.33 -78.27
N THR A 9 -23.44 -4.37 -77.83
CA THR A 9 -23.55 -5.67 -78.51
C THR A 9 -23.54 -6.83 -77.48
N ARG A 10 -24.61 -7.63 -77.60
CA ARG A 10 -24.75 -8.93 -76.95
C ARG A 10 -23.91 -9.97 -77.68
N SER A 11 -23.20 -10.83 -76.98
CA SER A 11 -22.69 -12.10 -77.53
C SER A 11 -23.05 -13.22 -76.56
N SER A 12 -23.87 -14.14 -77.12
CA SER A 12 -24.28 -15.39 -76.51
C SER A 12 -23.16 -16.42 -76.61
N PHE A 13 -22.78 -17.09 -75.56
CA PHE A 13 -21.99 -18.33 -75.64
C PHE A 13 -22.54 -19.41 -74.74
N ARG A 14 -22.46 -20.60 -75.28
CA ARG A 14 -23.16 -21.85 -74.95
C ARG A 14 -22.73 -22.47 -73.62
N LEU A 15 -23.72 -23.05 -72.96
CA LEU A 15 -23.65 -23.93 -71.79
C LEU A 15 -22.93 -25.26 -72.16
N THR A 16 -21.83 -25.57 -71.50
CA THR A 16 -21.27 -26.92 -71.48
C THR A 16 -21.32 -27.42 -70.02
N ILE A 17 -22.10 -28.46 -69.82
CA ILE A 17 -22.24 -29.13 -68.55
C ILE A 17 -21.03 -30.04 -68.36
N LEU A 18 -20.18 -29.77 -67.36
CA LEU A 18 -19.19 -30.70 -66.83
C LEU A 18 -19.66 -31.20 -65.49
N THR A 19 -19.89 -32.47 -65.39
CA THR A 19 -20.14 -33.20 -64.14
C THR A 19 -18.85 -33.28 -63.33
N VAL A 20 -18.83 -32.64 -62.14
CA VAL A 20 -17.75 -32.77 -61.17
C VAL A 20 -18.24 -33.60 -59.98
N VAL A 21 -17.53 -34.70 -59.75
CA VAL A 21 -17.66 -35.61 -58.62
C VAL A 21 -17.23 -34.86 -57.34
N PRO A 22 -18.01 -34.91 -56.24
CA PRO A 22 -17.58 -34.29 -54.96
C PRO A 22 -16.50 -35.15 -54.29
N VAL A 23 -15.26 -34.64 -54.18
CA VAL A 23 -14.27 -35.14 -53.26
C VAL A 23 -14.57 -34.53 -51.87
N LEU A 24 -14.99 -35.38 -50.94
CA LEU A 24 -15.08 -35.03 -49.53
C LEU A 24 -13.66 -34.78 -48.97
N LEU A 25 -13.26 -33.52 -48.85
CA LEU A 25 -12.16 -33.13 -47.96
C LEU A 25 -12.73 -32.96 -46.56
N SER A 26 -12.41 -33.88 -45.68
CA SER A 26 -12.57 -33.73 -44.24
C SER A 26 -11.63 -32.62 -43.75
N GLY A 27 -12.17 -31.41 -43.58
CA GLY A 27 -11.46 -30.27 -42.97
C GLY A 27 -11.27 -30.53 -41.48
N LEU A 28 -10.01 -30.78 -41.08
CA LEU A 28 -9.59 -30.72 -39.69
C LEU A 28 -9.60 -29.24 -39.26
N SER A 29 -10.67 -28.85 -38.54
CA SER A 29 -10.71 -27.55 -37.87
C SER A 29 -9.72 -27.58 -36.72
N LEU A 30 -8.53 -26.97 -36.88
CA LEU A 30 -7.71 -26.56 -35.75
C LEU A 30 -8.48 -25.49 -34.98
N ALA A 31 -9.08 -25.89 -33.85
CA ALA A 31 -9.51 -24.94 -32.85
C ALA A 31 -8.25 -24.26 -32.28
N GLY A 32 -7.97 -23.07 -32.76
CA GLY A 32 -6.95 -22.20 -32.16
C GLY A 32 -7.37 -21.93 -30.71
N ALA A 33 -6.65 -22.49 -29.76
CA ALA A 33 -6.78 -22.07 -28.36
C ALA A 33 -6.43 -20.57 -28.32
N ALA A 34 -7.45 -19.73 -28.06
CA ALA A 34 -7.21 -18.34 -27.75
C ALA A 34 -6.28 -18.31 -26.51
N ALA A 35 -5.11 -17.69 -26.63
CA ALA A 35 -4.28 -17.43 -25.47
C ALA A 35 -5.13 -16.64 -24.46
N PRO A 36 -5.06 -16.98 -23.15
CA PRO A 36 -5.77 -16.20 -22.16
C PRO A 36 -5.32 -14.75 -22.31
N ALA A 37 -6.30 -13.84 -22.39
CA ALA A 37 -6.01 -12.41 -22.38
C ALA A 37 -5.16 -12.13 -21.14
N ALA A 38 -3.95 -11.58 -21.33
CA ALA A 38 -3.14 -11.14 -20.23
C ALA A 38 -4.01 -10.17 -19.41
N GLN A 39 -4.29 -10.53 -18.17
CA GLN A 39 -4.99 -9.65 -17.24
C GLN A 39 -4.14 -8.40 -17.14
N ALA A 40 -4.70 -7.24 -17.50
CA ALA A 40 -3.98 -5.98 -17.39
C ALA A 40 -3.50 -5.85 -15.94
N ALA A 41 -2.19 -5.70 -15.75
CA ALA A 41 -1.63 -5.49 -14.43
C ALA A 41 -2.37 -4.29 -13.80
N THR A 42 -2.83 -4.45 -12.57
CA THR A 42 -3.51 -3.37 -11.84
C THR A 42 -2.53 -2.20 -11.73
N SER A 43 -2.88 -1.02 -12.24
CA SER A 43 -2.02 0.16 -12.17
C SER A 43 -1.79 0.55 -10.72
N LEU A 44 -0.53 0.69 -10.31
CA LEU A 44 -0.13 1.16 -8.99
C LEU A 44 0.14 2.68 -9.01
N PRO A 45 0.36 3.34 -7.88
CA PRO A 45 0.43 4.80 -7.81
C PRO A 45 1.31 5.46 -8.86
N CYS A 46 2.51 4.96 -9.07
CA CYS A 46 3.43 5.56 -10.05
C CYS A 46 3.07 5.25 -11.51
N ASP A 47 2.41 4.13 -11.79
CA ASP A 47 1.85 3.86 -13.12
C ASP A 47 0.72 4.86 -13.43
N ILE A 48 -0.13 5.16 -12.42
CA ILE A 48 -1.23 6.12 -12.53
C ILE A 48 -0.69 7.53 -12.81
N TYR A 49 0.27 8.00 -12.01
CA TYR A 49 0.86 9.33 -12.22
C TYR A 49 1.61 9.43 -13.54
N ALA A 50 2.35 8.40 -13.94
CA ALA A 50 3.02 8.37 -15.24
C ALA A 50 2.04 8.45 -16.41
N ALA A 51 0.93 7.70 -16.35
CA ALA A 51 -0.14 7.76 -17.35
C ALA A 51 -0.82 9.14 -17.41
N ALA A 52 -0.85 9.88 -16.30
CA ALA A 52 -1.38 11.24 -16.21
C ALA A 52 -0.37 12.34 -16.62
N GLY A 53 0.86 11.99 -17.00
CA GLY A 53 1.91 12.92 -17.42
C GLY A 53 2.71 13.58 -16.31
N THR A 54 2.59 13.09 -15.08
CA THR A 54 3.34 13.53 -13.90
C THR A 54 4.05 12.33 -13.25
N PRO A 55 5.08 11.77 -13.91
CA PRO A 55 5.74 10.55 -13.43
C PRO A 55 6.38 10.74 -12.06
N CYS A 56 6.50 9.62 -11.31
CA CYS A 56 7.21 9.61 -10.04
C CYS A 56 8.71 9.88 -10.26
N VAL A 57 9.27 10.75 -9.43
CA VAL A 57 10.71 11.00 -9.30
C VAL A 57 11.26 10.41 -8.00
N ALA A 58 10.39 10.06 -7.07
CA ALA A 58 10.69 9.24 -5.92
C ALA A 58 9.46 8.38 -5.55
N ALA A 59 9.70 7.15 -5.14
CA ALA A 59 8.66 6.19 -4.78
C ALA A 59 9.17 5.29 -3.65
N HIS A 60 8.92 5.68 -2.40
CA HIS A 60 9.39 5.01 -1.20
C HIS A 60 8.26 4.24 -0.53
N SER A 61 8.50 2.98 -0.21
CA SER A 61 7.55 2.19 0.55
C SER A 61 8.26 1.03 1.24
N THR A 62 7.90 0.75 2.48
CA THR A 62 8.37 -0.43 3.19
C THR A 62 7.32 -1.55 3.19
N VAL A 63 6.15 -1.33 2.58
CA VAL A 63 5.02 -2.26 2.66
C VAL A 63 4.65 -2.90 1.32
N ARG A 64 4.87 -2.21 0.19
CA ARG A 64 4.47 -2.71 -1.15
C ARG A 64 5.25 -2.07 -2.30
N ALA A 65 5.09 -2.64 -3.48
CA ALA A 65 5.47 -2.00 -4.73
C ALA A 65 4.56 -0.80 -5.06
N LEU A 66 5.12 0.24 -5.69
CA LEU A 66 4.43 1.43 -6.18
C LEU A 66 4.37 1.50 -7.71
N TYR A 67 5.01 0.53 -8.39
CA TYR A 67 4.86 0.22 -9.81
C TYR A 67 4.46 -1.23 -9.98
N ALA A 68 3.57 -1.53 -10.90
CA ALA A 68 3.10 -2.89 -11.17
C ALA A 68 4.23 -3.84 -11.63
N SER A 69 5.25 -3.32 -12.26
CA SER A 69 6.42 -4.08 -12.71
C SER A 69 7.54 -4.23 -11.67
N TYR A 70 7.48 -3.50 -10.55
CA TYR A 70 8.56 -3.49 -9.58
C TYR A 70 8.62 -4.79 -8.76
N ASN A 71 9.80 -5.40 -8.69
CA ASN A 71 10.07 -6.61 -7.91
C ASN A 71 11.41 -6.53 -7.15
N GLY A 72 11.92 -5.32 -6.95
CA GLY A 72 13.18 -5.04 -6.27
C GLY A 72 13.06 -4.93 -4.75
N PRO A 73 14.16 -4.50 -4.11
CA PRO A 73 14.20 -4.24 -2.68
C PRO A 73 13.36 -3.00 -2.32
N LEU A 74 12.64 -3.09 -1.21
CA LEU A 74 11.89 -1.96 -0.64
C LEU A 74 12.71 -1.20 0.39
N TYR A 75 13.42 -1.93 1.26
CA TYR A 75 14.29 -1.35 2.28
C TYR A 75 15.38 -2.34 2.72
N GLN A 76 16.40 -1.82 3.38
CA GLN A 76 17.49 -2.61 3.96
C GLN A 76 17.38 -2.60 5.50
N VAL A 77 17.64 -3.75 6.11
CA VAL A 77 17.74 -3.89 7.57
C VAL A 77 19.13 -4.36 7.98
N ARG A 78 19.61 -3.88 9.14
CA ARG A 78 20.88 -4.27 9.76
C ARG A 78 20.63 -4.91 11.12
N ARG A 79 21.17 -6.11 11.35
CA ARG A 79 21.11 -6.80 12.64
C ARG A 79 22.05 -6.19 13.66
N ALA A 80 21.58 -6.03 14.89
CA ALA A 80 22.41 -5.50 16.00
C ALA A 80 23.46 -6.54 16.48
N SER A 81 23.18 -7.85 16.36
CA SER A 81 24.05 -8.90 16.88
C SER A 81 25.43 -9.00 16.19
N ASP A 82 25.49 -8.70 14.89
CA ASP A 82 26.70 -8.87 14.08
C ASP A 82 26.92 -7.77 13.04
N GLY A 83 26.00 -6.80 12.94
CA GLY A 83 26.09 -5.68 12.01
C GLY A 83 25.84 -6.03 10.55
N THR A 84 25.48 -7.28 10.23
CA THR A 84 25.18 -7.68 8.84
C THR A 84 23.87 -7.06 8.37
N THR A 85 23.73 -6.86 7.05
CA THR A 85 22.55 -6.28 6.40
C THR A 85 21.89 -7.27 5.45
N THR A 86 20.60 -7.08 5.23
CA THR A 86 19.86 -7.73 4.16
C THR A 86 18.80 -6.80 3.59
N ASN A 87 18.46 -6.98 2.32
CA ASN A 87 17.40 -6.23 1.66
C ASN A 87 16.08 -6.99 1.75
N ILE A 88 15.03 -6.29 2.09
CA ILE A 88 13.66 -6.81 2.09
C ILE A 88 13.01 -6.38 0.78
N SER A 89 12.75 -7.36 -0.07
CA SER A 89 12.15 -7.17 -1.39
C SER A 89 10.66 -7.49 -1.37
N THR A 90 9.99 -7.23 -2.49
CA THR A 90 8.62 -7.65 -2.71
C THR A 90 8.52 -9.19 -2.87
N LEU A 91 7.35 -9.75 -2.52
CA LEU A 91 7.04 -11.18 -2.72
C LEU A 91 6.92 -11.54 -4.22
N SER A 92 6.51 -10.59 -5.03
CA SER A 92 6.34 -10.70 -6.48
C SER A 92 6.35 -9.31 -7.12
N ALA A 93 6.42 -9.24 -8.45
CA ALA A 93 6.28 -7.97 -9.15
C ALA A 93 4.93 -7.31 -8.79
N GLY A 94 4.96 -6.01 -8.46
CA GLY A 94 3.78 -5.26 -8.02
C GLY A 94 3.22 -5.68 -6.66
N GLY A 95 3.91 -6.56 -5.94
CA GLY A 95 3.44 -7.19 -4.70
C GLY A 95 3.84 -6.45 -3.43
N TYR A 96 3.60 -7.13 -2.31
CA TYR A 96 3.85 -6.64 -0.96
C TYR A 96 5.21 -7.09 -0.43
N ALA A 97 5.68 -6.47 0.65
CA ALA A 97 6.96 -6.75 1.28
C ALA A 97 7.05 -8.20 1.79
N ASN A 98 8.22 -8.81 1.66
CA ASN A 98 8.51 -10.12 2.24
C ASN A 98 8.89 -9.99 3.73
N ALA A 99 7.89 -9.74 4.58
CA ALA A 99 8.09 -9.60 6.02
C ALA A 99 8.71 -10.87 6.66
N ALA A 100 8.41 -12.06 6.13
CA ALA A 100 8.96 -13.32 6.64
C ALA A 100 10.50 -13.39 6.47
N ALA A 101 11.05 -12.78 5.42
CA ALA A 101 12.50 -12.66 5.26
C ALA A 101 13.12 -11.79 6.35
N GLN A 102 12.47 -10.66 6.71
CA GLN A 102 12.90 -9.82 7.83
C GLN A 102 12.82 -10.57 9.15
N ASP A 103 11.69 -11.22 9.43
CA ASP A 103 11.49 -11.97 10.68
C ASP A 103 12.56 -13.03 10.87
N SER A 104 12.86 -13.80 9.81
CA SER A 104 13.91 -14.82 9.84
C SER A 104 15.30 -14.23 10.04
N PHE A 105 15.59 -13.12 9.36
CA PHE A 105 16.90 -12.44 9.46
C PHE A 105 17.10 -11.80 10.83
N CYS A 106 16.08 -11.21 11.40
CA CYS A 106 16.12 -10.49 12.69
C CYS A 106 15.82 -11.40 13.89
N ALA A 107 15.66 -12.71 13.69
CA ALA A 107 15.35 -13.64 14.77
C ALA A 107 16.40 -13.60 15.89
N GLY A 108 15.95 -13.39 17.14
CA GLY A 108 16.82 -13.36 18.33
C GLY A 108 17.66 -12.08 18.48
N THR A 109 17.44 -11.06 17.67
CA THR A 109 18.12 -9.76 17.76
C THR A 109 17.20 -8.62 17.32
N THR A 110 17.60 -7.37 17.56
CA THR A 110 16.95 -6.21 16.97
C THR A 110 17.53 -5.90 15.60
N CYS A 111 16.70 -5.32 14.73
CA CYS A 111 17.12 -4.79 13.44
C CYS A 111 16.76 -3.31 13.31
N THR A 112 17.58 -2.58 12.57
CA THR A 112 17.38 -1.17 12.24
C THR A 112 17.21 -1.04 10.73
N ILE A 113 16.21 -0.28 10.26
CA ILE A 113 16.11 0.11 8.85
C ILE A 113 17.25 1.10 8.56
N THR A 114 18.13 0.74 7.62
CA THR A 114 19.30 1.55 7.26
C THR A 114 19.16 2.31 5.96
N GLU A 115 18.29 1.86 5.09
CA GLU A 115 18.02 2.46 3.79
C GLU A 115 16.59 2.13 3.34
N ILE A 116 15.90 3.08 2.71
CA ILE A 116 14.60 2.89 2.05
C ILE A 116 14.83 3.13 0.56
N PHE A 117 14.62 2.10 -0.26
CA PHE A 117 14.92 2.18 -1.69
C PHE A 117 13.84 2.95 -2.44
N ASP A 118 14.28 3.82 -3.33
CA ASP A 118 13.41 4.44 -4.32
C ASP A 118 13.12 3.44 -5.45
N GLN A 119 11.85 3.17 -5.67
CA GLN A 119 11.37 2.27 -6.71
C GLN A 119 11.31 2.95 -8.08
N SER A 120 11.48 4.28 -8.15
CA SER A 120 11.49 5.03 -9.40
C SER A 120 12.78 4.79 -10.19
N PRO A 121 12.83 5.08 -11.50
CA PRO A 121 14.06 5.01 -12.28
C PRO A 121 15.15 5.98 -11.84
N GLN A 122 14.86 6.90 -10.92
CA GLN A 122 15.82 7.91 -10.45
C GLN A 122 16.73 7.36 -9.33
N HIS A 123 16.27 6.34 -8.58
CA HIS A 123 17.02 5.70 -7.49
C HIS A 123 17.45 6.66 -6.37
N ASN A 124 16.58 7.58 -6.01
CA ASN A 124 16.76 8.53 -4.90
C ASN A 124 16.53 7.81 -3.55
N ASN A 125 17.45 6.97 -3.14
CA ASN A 125 17.33 6.15 -1.94
C ASN A 125 17.49 7.00 -0.67
N LEU A 126 16.64 6.78 0.32
CA LEU A 126 16.73 7.46 1.60
C LEU A 126 17.65 6.69 2.55
N THR A 127 18.66 7.37 3.05
CA THR A 127 19.58 6.87 4.10
C THR A 127 19.35 7.61 5.42
N ILE A 128 19.85 7.07 6.53
CA ILE A 128 19.73 7.72 7.85
C ILE A 128 20.28 9.15 7.78
N GLY A 129 19.50 10.13 8.27
CA GLY A 129 19.82 11.54 8.19
C GLY A 129 21.09 11.91 8.96
N PRO A 130 22.03 12.66 8.33
CA PRO A 130 23.17 13.24 9.04
C PRO A 130 22.74 14.42 9.91
N ALA A 131 23.63 14.92 10.74
CA ALA A 131 23.38 16.14 11.52
C ALA A 131 23.12 17.35 10.62
N GLY A 132 22.21 18.22 11.04
CA GLY A 132 21.83 19.44 10.34
C GLY A 132 21.92 20.71 11.18
N GLY A 133 21.18 21.74 10.76
CA GLY A 133 21.14 23.04 11.46
C GLY A 133 20.46 22.97 12.82
N ALA A 134 19.37 22.21 12.93
CA ALA A 134 18.55 22.14 14.13
C ALA A 134 18.74 20.86 14.95
N GLY A 135 19.26 19.77 14.37
CA GLY A 135 19.40 18.48 15.05
C GLY A 135 20.75 17.80 14.87
N GLY A 136 21.06 16.85 15.76
CA GLY A 136 22.16 15.91 15.62
C GLY A 136 21.88 14.90 14.51
N ALA A 137 22.84 13.99 14.24
CA ALA A 137 22.59 12.88 13.32
C ALA A 137 21.46 11.98 13.85
N ASP A 138 20.61 11.51 12.94
CA ASP A 138 19.49 10.67 13.25
C ASP A 138 19.90 9.21 13.53
N ALA A 139 18.98 8.46 14.04
CA ALA A 139 18.99 7.00 14.09
C ALA A 139 18.06 6.44 13.02
N GLY A 140 18.32 5.20 12.61
CA GLY A 140 17.34 4.47 11.80
C GLY A 140 16.25 3.86 12.68
N ALA A 141 15.06 3.74 12.14
CA ALA A 141 13.89 3.15 12.81
C ALA A 141 14.10 1.68 13.18
N ASN A 142 13.53 1.26 14.29
CA ASN A 142 13.47 -0.16 14.63
C ASN A 142 12.59 -0.89 13.61
N ALA A 143 13.17 -1.83 12.89
CA ALA A 143 12.52 -2.50 11.77
C ALA A 143 11.26 -3.30 12.16
N SER A 144 11.08 -3.65 13.42
CA SER A 144 9.95 -4.44 13.92
C SER A 144 8.94 -3.63 14.74
N ALA A 145 9.16 -2.31 14.93
CA ALA A 145 8.34 -1.50 15.84
C ALA A 145 6.94 -1.24 15.28
N LEU A 146 6.79 -1.17 13.96
CA LEU A 146 5.53 -0.82 13.30
C LEU A 146 5.04 -1.94 12.36
N PRO A 147 4.55 -3.06 12.91
CA PRO A 147 3.93 -4.08 12.08
C PRO A 147 2.60 -3.57 11.51
N VAL A 148 2.29 -3.94 10.27
CA VAL A 148 1.08 -3.55 9.55
C VAL A 148 0.63 -4.67 8.62
N MET A 149 -0.68 -4.77 8.39
CA MET A 149 -1.27 -5.55 7.30
C MET A 149 -1.50 -4.64 6.12
N ALA A 150 -1.06 -5.07 4.94
CA ALA A 150 -1.26 -4.36 3.67
C ALA A 150 -1.65 -5.40 2.60
N GLY A 151 -2.83 -5.26 2.01
CA GLY A 151 -3.35 -6.24 1.03
C GLY A 151 -3.45 -7.65 1.60
N GLY A 152 -3.79 -7.78 2.87
CA GLY A 152 -3.81 -9.06 3.58
C GLY A 152 -2.43 -9.66 3.87
N ASN A 153 -1.33 -9.00 3.50
CA ASN A 153 0.03 -9.43 3.79
C ASN A 153 0.60 -8.67 4.99
N ARG A 154 1.35 -9.38 5.84
CA ARG A 154 2.12 -8.73 6.89
C ARG A 154 3.28 -7.94 6.29
N ALA A 155 3.48 -6.73 6.79
CA ALA A 155 4.59 -5.85 6.44
C ALA A 155 5.02 -5.06 7.68
N TYR A 156 6.01 -4.19 7.51
CA TYR A 156 6.46 -3.26 8.55
C TYR A 156 6.55 -1.86 7.96
N GLY A 157 5.94 -0.89 8.64
CA GLY A 157 6.14 0.53 8.38
C GLY A 157 7.41 1.06 9.02
N VAL A 158 7.67 2.33 8.82
CA VAL A 158 8.75 3.08 9.49
C VAL A 158 8.16 3.79 10.70
N ASP A 159 8.54 3.37 11.90
CA ASP A 159 8.18 4.00 13.17
C ASP A 159 9.16 5.16 13.43
N VAL A 160 8.70 6.38 13.17
CA VAL A 160 9.48 7.60 13.41
C VAL A 160 9.21 8.07 14.83
N THR A 161 10.24 8.04 15.65
CA THR A 161 10.26 8.62 17.00
C THR A 161 11.28 9.78 17.02
N PRO A 162 11.26 10.67 18.02
CA PRO A 162 12.22 11.76 18.09
C PRO A 162 13.68 11.28 17.92
N GLY A 163 14.39 11.85 16.96
CA GLY A 163 15.76 11.46 16.57
C GLY A 163 15.82 10.34 15.54
N VAL A 164 14.73 9.94 14.91
CA VAL A 164 14.67 8.99 13.78
C VAL A 164 14.31 9.73 12.50
N GLY A 165 15.12 9.58 11.46
CA GLY A 165 14.85 10.22 10.18
C GLY A 165 15.76 9.76 9.06
N TYR A 166 15.33 10.05 7.84
CA TYR A 166 16.01 9.63 6.61
C TYR A 166 16.05 10.78 5.60
N ARG A 167 17.10 10.80 4.77
CA ARG A 167 17.19 11.77 3.70
C ARG A 167 18.10 11.32 2.55
N ASP A 168 17.96 12.01 1.42
CA ASP A 168 18.88 12.00 0.28
C ASP A 168 19.12 13.45 -0.17
N ASP A 169 20.37 13.91 -0.07
CA ASP A 169 20.79 15.27 -0.43
C ASP A 169 21.30 15.38 -1.88
N ALA A 170 21.40 14.24 -2.60
CA ALA A 170 22.02 14.16 -3.93
C ALA A 170 21.09 13.55 -4.97
N THR A 171 19.86 14.04 -5.01
CA THR A 171 18.77 13.46 -5.80
C THR A 171 18.88 13.73 -7.31
N THR A 172 18.08 12.98 -8.07
CA THR A 172 17.90 13.15 -9.52
C THR A 172 16.43 13.37 -9.84
N GLY A 173 16.13 14.40 -10.64
CA GLY A 173 14.77 14.62 -11.18
C GLY A 173 13.78 15.23 -10.20
N VAL A 174 14.15 15.46 -8.95
CA VAL A 174 13.34 16.16 -7.95
C VAL A 174 13.24 17.64 -8.31
N ALA A 175 12.13 18.28 -8.00
CA ALA A 175 11.88 19.68 -8.31
C ALA A 175 12.92 20.59 -7.64
N THR A 176 13.42 21.58 -8.40
CA THR A 176 14.31 22.63 -7.89
C THR A 176 13.80 24.00 -8.32
N GLY A 177 14.13 25.03 -7.56
CA GLY A 177 13.67 26.40 -7.81
C GLY A 177 12.13 26.47 -7.78
N SER A 178 11.55 26.97 -8.86
CA SER A 178 10.08 27.09 -9.00
C SER A 178 9.45 26.00 -9.86
N ALA A 179 10.08 24.82 -9.97
CA ALA A 179 9.49 23.69 -10.67
C ALA A 179 8.28 23.15 -9.90
N ALA A 180 7.28 22.69 -10.64
CA ALA A 180 6.08 22.11 -10.03
C ALA A 180 6.34 20.69 -9.54
N GLN A 181 5.70 20.32 -8.42
CA GLN A 181 5.73 18.96 -7.87
C GLN A 181 4.41 18.58 -7.18
N GLY A 182 4.25 17.32 -6.90
CA GLY A 182 3.30 16.76 -5.93
C GLY A 182 4.00 15.77 -5.04
N ALA A 183 3.58 15.68 -3.79
CA ALA A 183 4.03 14.67 -2.84
C ALA A 183 2.84 14.11 -2.06
N TYR A 184 2.84 12.81 -1.80
CA TYR A 184 1.94 12.22 -0.82
C TYR A 184 2.68 11.22 0.06
N MET A 185 2.14 11.00 1.26
CA MET A 185 2.48 9.86 2.10
C MET A 185 1.22 9.19 2.66
N VAL A 186 1.32 7.90 2.92
CA VAL A 186 0.37 7.17 3.78
C VAL A 186 0.98 7.05 5.16
N THR A 187 0.25 7.55 6.15
CA THR A 187 0.65 7.66 7.55
C THR A 187 -0.47 7.21 8.49
N SER A 188 -0.32 7.39 9.79
CA SER A 188 -1.33 7.07 10.81
C SER A 188 -1.59 8.25 11.75
N ALA A 189 -2.86 8.45 12.14
CA ALA A 189 -3.19 9.43 13.18
C ALA A 189 -3.03 8.87 14.60
N THR A 190 -2.62 7.62 14.78
CA THR A 190 -2.49 6.99 16.10
C THR A 190 -1.14 7.23 16.76
N HIS A 191 -0.12 7.61 15.98
CA HIS A 191 1.22 7.92 16.46
C HIS A 191 1.67 9.28 15.93
N VAL A 192 1.34 10.35 16.64
CA VAL A 192 1.66 11.73 16.27
C VAL A 192 1.98 12.54 17.51
N ASN A 193 2.79 13.60 17.34
CA ASN A 193 3.04 14.59 18.38
C ASN A 193 3.04 16.01 17.78
N SER A 194 3.38 17.00 18.59
CA SER A 194 3.53 18.40 18.16
C SER A 194 5.00 18.79 17.94
N GLY A 195 5.88 17.82 17.70
CA GLY A 195 7.27 18.06 17.32
C GLY A 195 7.40 18.50 15.87
N CYS A 196 8.48 19.17 15.53
CA CYS A 196 8.88 19.44 14.15
C CYS A 196 10.04 18.52 13.77
N CYS A 197 10.01 17.91 12.57
CA CYS A 197 8.87 17.82 11.68
C CYS A 197 8.72 16.36 11.24
N PHE A 198 7.49 15.86 11.17
CA PHE A 198 7.24 14.59 10.52
C PHE A 198 6.82 14.88 9.08
N ASP A 199 7.85 15.06 8.25
CA ASP A 199 7.72 15.45 6.86
C ASP A 199 8.08 14.32 5.90
N TYR A 200 7.51 14.40 4.71
CA TYR A 200 7.95 13.66 3.54
C TYR A 200 7.88 14.58 2.31
N GLY A 201 9.02 14.83 1.67
CA GLY A 201 9.05 15.69 0.49
C GLY A 201 10.39 16.35 0.21
N ASN A 202 10.32 17.47 -0.51
CA ASN A 202 11.46 18.25 -0.95
C ASN A 202 12.02 19.14 0.16
N ALA A 203 13.34 19.19 0.28
CA ALA A 203 14.02 19.95 1.32
C ALA A 203 15.35 20.53 0.83
N GLU A 204 16.03 21.24 1.73
CA GLU A 204 17.36 21.79 1.50
C GLU A 204 18.41 20.71 1.35
N THR A 205 19.35 20.92 0.42
CA THR A 205 20.43 19.96 0.13
C THR A 205 21.61 20.05 1.12
N ASN A 206 21.64 21.04 1.97
CA ASN A 206 22.73 21.28 2.93
C ASN A 206 22.32 21.05 4.39
N ASN A 207 21.12 20.53 4.65
CA ASN A 207 20.56 20.24 5.99
C ASN A 207 20.46 21.50 6.88
N ARG A 208 20.15 22.63 6.32
CA ARG A 208 20.03 23.91 7.02
C ARG A 208 18.88 24.72 6.46
N ASP A 209 18.21 25.45 7.33
CA ASP A 209 17.26 26.47 6.92
C ASP A 209 17.95 27.49 5.99
N ASN A 210 17.55 27.50 4.73
CA ASN A 210 18.02 28.43 3.70
C ASN A 210 17.02 29.57 3.43
N GLY A 211 15.90 29.55 4.16
CA GLY A 211 14.86 30.57 4.09
C GLY A 211 13.56 30.10 3.46
N ASN A 212 12.60 31.01 3.45
CA ASN A 212 11.23 30.75 2.99
C ASN A 212 11.19 30.15 1.57
N GLY A 213 10.41 29.09 1.39
CA GLY A 213 10.19 28.48 0.09
C GLY A 213 11.31 27.57 -0.42
N HIS A 214 12.32 27.25 0.39
CA HIS A 214 13.40 26.37 0.03
C HIS A 214 13.04 24.87 0.17
N MET A 215 12.01 24.55 0.95
CA MET A 215 11.43 23.20 0.99
C MET A 215 9.96 23.20 0.54
N ASP A 216 9.42 22.02 0.24
CA ASP A 216 8.03 21.76 -0.12
C ASP A 216 7.69 20.31 0.22
N ALA A 217 7.28 20.07 1.45
CA ALA A 217 7.03 18.75 1.99
C ALA A 217 5.62 18.62 2.57
N VAL A 218 5.16 17.40 2.68
CA VAL A 218 3.93 17.04 3.39
C VAL A 218 4.27 16.86 4.86
N TYR A 219 3.74 17.71 5.70
CA TYR A 219 3.75 17.55 7.15
C TYR A 219 2.47 16.87 7.64
N PHE A 220 2.61 15.97 8.62
CA PHE A 220 1.47 15.40 9.33
C PHE A 220 1.75 15.30 10.84
N GLY A 221 0.98 16.01 11.66
CA GLY A 221 1.14 16.02 13.11
C GLY A 221 0.23 17.04 13.80
N THR A 222 0.47 17.27 15.10
CA THR A 222 -0.37 18.16 15.90
C THR A 222 0.28 19.52 16.18
N LEU A 223 1.34 19.90 15.47
CA LEU A 223 1.93 21.24 15.57
C LEU A 223 1.06 22.25 14.83
N CYS A 224 0.59 23.25 15.56
CA CYS A 224 -0.12 24.39 15.04
C CYS A 224 0.86 25.58 14.97
N TRP A 225 1.53 25.76 13.83
CA TRP A 225 2.53 26.81 13.66
C TRP A 225 1.92 28.21 13.64
N PHE A 226 0.82 28.37 12.91
CA PHE A 226 0.08 29.62 12.89
C PHE A 226 -1.19 29.49 13.74
N PRO A 227 -1.25 30.04 14.97
CA PRO A 227 -2.47 29.98 15.76
C PRO A 227 -3.57 30.87 15.15
N THR A 228 -4.83 30.46 15.11
CA THR A 228 -5.45 29.30 15.72
C THR A 228 -5.76 28.24 14.66
N CYS A 229 -5.32 27.00 14.85
CA CYS A 229 -5.71 25.90 13.99
C CYS A 229 -7.15 25.45 14.27
N SER A 230 -7.82 24.93 13.26
CA SER A 230 -9.19 24.44 13.37
C SER A 230 -9.19 22.97 13.79
N GLY A 231 -10.02 22.60 14.76
CA GLY A 231 -10.04 21.25 15.32
C GLY A 231 -8.86 20.93 16.23
N SER A 232 -8.62 19.65 16.49
CA SER A 232 -7.56 19.15 17.38
C SER A 232 -6.37 18.53 16.61
N GLY A 233 -6.44 18.49 15.27
CA GLY A 233 -5.47 17.74 14.49
C GLY A 233 -5.58 16.21 14.65
N PRO A 234 -4.60 15.42 14.17
CA PRO A 234 -3.45 15.90 13.41
C PRO A 234 -3.86 16.50 12.05
N TRP A 235 -3.06 17.43 11.57
CA TRP A 235 -3.33 18.14 10.31
C TRP A 235 -2.34 17.71 9.23
N VAL A 236 -2.83 17.63 7.99
CA VAL A 236 -1.98 17.70 6.80
C VAL A 236 -1.67 19.16 6.52
N GLN A 237 -0.40 19.52 6.51
CA GLN A 237 0.05 20.87 6.21
C GLN A 237 1.15 20.82 5.15
N ALA A 238 1.37 21.93 4.44
CA ALA A 238 2.53 22.11 3.61
C ALA A 238 3.64 22.75 4.44
N ASP A 239 4.76 22.03 4.62
CA ASP A 239 5.98 22.62 5.12
C ASP A 239 6.72 23.25 3.94
N LEU A 240 6.79 24.57 3.94
CA LEU A 240 7.42 25.35 2.89
C LEU A 240 8.66 26.10 3.38
N GLU A 241 9.29 25.61 4.44
CA GLU A 241 10.29 26.22 5.28
C GLU A 241 9.78 27.48 6.03
N ASN A 242 10.16 27.63 7.26
CA ASN A 242 9.73 28.74 8.15
C ASN A 242 8.20 28.87 8.29
N GLY A 243 7.46 27.77 8.13
CA GLY A 243 6.04 27.71 8.37
C GLY A 243 5.34 26.45 7.86
N LEU A 244 4.52 25.88 8.74
CA LEU A 244 3.60 24.81 8.43
C LEU A 244 2.24 25.41 8.03
N PHE A 245 1.96 25.41 6.74
CA PHE A 245 0.75 26.07 6.20
C PHE A 245 -0.41 25.08 6.10
N GLY A 246 -1.47 25.32 6.86
CA GLY A 246 -2.73 24.59 6.76
C GLY A 246 -3.60 25.04 5.57
N GLY A 247 -3.19 26.14 4.91
CA GLY A 247 -3.79 26.77 3.72
C GLY A 247 -3.59 28.27 3.71
N GLY A 248 -3.51 28.90 2.52
CA GLY A 248 -3.29 30.33 2.34
C GLY A 248 -2.01 30.83 3.00
N ASN A 249 -2.13 31.83 3.85
CA ASN A 249 -1.01 32.45 4.57
C ASN A 249 -0.77 31.87 5.97
N GLY A 250 -1.33 30.72 6.29
CA GLY A 250 -1.21 30.14 7.63
C GLY A 250 -2.25 29.05 7.85
N ASN A 251 -3.23 29.32 8.72
CA ASN A 251 -4.29 28.37 9.00
C ASN A 251 -5.47 28.48 8.04
N ASN A 252 -6.15 27.35 7.90
CA ASN A 252 -7.36 27.25 7.13
C ASN A 252 -8.50 26.70 8.01
N PRO A 253 -9.63 27.41 8.17
CA PRO A 253 -10.75 26.95 8.98
C PRO A 253 -11.40 25.67 8.45
N ASN A 254 -11.15 25.29 7.20
CA ASN A 254 -11.66 24.06 6.63
C ASN A 254 -10.75 22.84 6.89
N ASN A 255 -9.53 23.05 7.35
CA ASN A 255 -8.60 21.98 7.70
C ASN A 255 -8.76 21.65 9.19
N HIS A 256 -9.68 20.73 9.49
CA HIS A 256 -10.00 20.34 10.87
C HIS A 256 -9.12 19.21 11.41
N GLY A 257 -8.18 18.72 10.61
CA GLY A 257 -7.38 17.53 10.90
C GLY A 257 -8.02 16.24 10.39
N ASN A 258 -7.28 15.16 10.48
CA ASN A 258 -7.72 13.82 10.07
C ASN A 258 -7.30 12.79 11.12
N THR A 259 -8.27 12.21 11.81
CA THR A 259 -8.07 11.23 12.90
C THR A 259 -8.28 9.79 12.44
N SER A 260 -8.30 9.53 11.13
CA SER A 260 -8.39 8.16 10.60
C SER A 260 -7.19 7.33 11.04
N THR A 261 -7.39 6.04 11.29
CA THR A 261 -6.29 5.14 11.66
C THR A 261 -5.16 5.19 10.64
N PHE A 262 -5.50 5.14 9.35
CA PHE A 262 -4.56 5.37 8.24
C PHE A 262 -5.00 6.58 7.44
N VAL A 263 -4.05 7.43 7.08
CA VAL A 263 -4.29 8.72 6.44
C VAL A 263 -3.46 8.82 5.17
N THR A 264 -4.10 9.19 4.08
CA THR A 264 -3.41 9.72 2.91
C THR A 264 -3.24 11.21 3.12
N ALA A 265 -2.01 11.70 3.19
CA ALA A 265 -1.65 13.10 3.26
C ALA A 265 -0.99 13.54 1.95
N LEU A 266 -1.44 14.64 1.34
CA LEU A 266 -0.97 15.08 0.03
C LEU A 266 -0.84 16.60 -0.02
N VAL A 267 0.29 17.07 -0.56
CA VAL A 267 0.57 18.44 -0.94
C VAL A 267 1.02 18.46 -2.39
N LYS A 268 0.59 19.47 -3.14
CA LYS A 268 1.10 19.75 -4.48
C LYS A 268 1.26 21.24 -4.71
N ASN A 269 2.31 21.62 -5.41
CA ASN A 269 2.73 22.99 -5.60
C ASN A 269 3.13 23.20 -7.07
N ASN A 270 2.65 24.28 -7.68
CA ASN A 270 3.09 24.63 -9.05
C ASN A 270 4.38 25.44 -9.08
N GLY A 271 4.96 25.71 -7.92
CA GLY A 271 6.25 26.38 -7.74
C GLY A 271 6.21 27.89 -7.94
N THR A 272 5.17 28.45 -8.54
CA THR A 272 5.13 29.86 -8.95
C THR A 272 4.03 30.68 -8.32
N SER A 273 2.90 30.09 -8.00
CA SER A 273 1.72 30.85 -7.60
C SER A 273 0.70 30.12 -6.74
N THR A 274 0.59 28.76 -6.84
CA THR A 274 -0.49 28.02 -6.21
C THR A 274 -0.01 26.72 -5.59
N TYR A 275 -0.65 26.33 -4.49
CA TYR A 275 -0.49 25.03 -3.88
C TYR A 275 -1.84 24.46 -3.43
N ALA A 276 -1.89 23.17 -3.19
CA ALA A 276 -3.07 22.50 -2.66
C ALA A 276 -2.69 21.51 -1.57
N ILE A 277 -3.59 21.40 -0.58
CA ILE A 277 -3.52 20.45 0.54
C ILE A 277 -4.72 19.54 0.46
N LYS A 278 -4.48 18.24 0.43
CA LYS A 278 -5.50 17.21 0.37
C LYS A 278 -5.21 16.09 1.37
N GLY A 279 -6.22 15.35 1.71
CA GLY A 279 -6.06 14.11 2.45
C GLY A 279 -7.37 13.36 2.60
N GLY A 280 -7.27 12.17 3.14
CA GLY A 280 -8.42 11.29 3.33
C GLY A 280 -8.08 10.09 4.21
N ASN A 281 -9.09 9.28 4.51
CA ASN A 281 -8.88 7.98 5.09
C ASN A 281 -8.23 7.06 4.03
N ALA A 282 -7.10 6.44 4.35
CA ALA A 282 -6.38 5.58 3.42
C ALA A 282 -7.06 4.20 3.20
N ASP A 283 -8.08 3.87 4.01
CA ASP A 283 -8.82 2.62 3.87
C ASP A 283 -10.14 2.77 3.13
N SER A 284 -10.64 4.00 3.02
CA SER A 284 -11.95 4.23 2.39
C SER A 284 -12.19 5.68 2.01
N GLY A 285 -13.04 5.90 1.00
CA GLY A 285 -13.51 7.21 0.61
C GLY A 285 -12.56 7.95 -0.33
N ALA A 286 -12.93 9.18 -0.67
CA ALA A 286 -12.19 10.07 -1.57
C ALA A 286 -11.30 11.02 -0.78
N LEU A 287 -10.35 11.65 -1.49
CA LEU A 287 -9.59 12.77 -0.94
C LEU A 287 -10.50 13.98 -0.72
N THR A 288 -10.35 14.62 0.43
CA THR A 288 -10.88 15.97 0.70
C THR A 288 -9.81 16.98 0.31
N THR A 289 -10.19 18.00 -0.45
CA THR A 289 -9.35 19.16 -0.69
C THR A 289 -9.64 20.20 0.39
N TRP A 290 -8.72 20.37 1.32
CA TRP A 290 -8.84 21.38 2.37
C TRP A 290 -8.42 22.76 1.88
N TYR A 291 -7.42 22.82 1.00
CA TYR A 291 -6.98 24.06 0.37
C TYR A 291 -6.60 23.84 -1.09
N SER A 292 -6.92 24.81 -1.92
CA SER A 292 -6.40 24.96 -3.27
C SER A 292 -6.44 26.45 -3.61
N GLY A 293 -5.27 27.09 -3.70
CA GLY A 293 -5.22 28.54 -3.88
C GLY A 293 -3.79 29.07 -3.97
N SER A 294 -3.61 30.35 -3.73
CA SER A 294 -2.30 31.01 -3.84
C SER A 294 -1.31 30.50 -2.81
N LEU A 295 -0.03 30.46 -3.21
CA LEU A 295 1.10 30.34 -2.29
C LEU A 295 1.07 31.44 -1.23
N PRO A 296 1.71 31.23 -0.05
CA PRO A 296 1.79 32.27 0.97
C PRO A 296 2.37 33.57 0.40
N THR A 297 1.76 34.68 0.76
CA THR A 297 2.16 36.02 0.26
C THR A 297 3.28 36.67 1.09
N GLN A 298 3.69 36.04 2.18
CA GLN A 298 4.91 36.43 2.89
C GLN A 298 6.12 36.31 1.94
N GLY A 299 7.12 37.15 2.11
CA GLY A 299 8.27 37.19 1.20
C GLY A 299 9.02 35.84 1.19
N GLY A 300 9.41 35.38 0.00
CA GLY A 300 10.22 34.19 -0.22
C GLY A 300 9.45 32.94 -0.67
N TYR A 301 8.10 32.94 -0.68
CA TYR A 301 7.32 31.79 -1.16
C TYR A 301 6.81 31.94 -2.61
N ILE A 302 6.93 33.12 -3.19
CA ILE A 302 6.48 33.38 -4.57
C ILE A 302 7.62 34.07 -5.35
N PRO A 303 8.27 33.37 -6.30
CA PRO A 303 8.18 31.94 -6.56
C PRO A 303 8.88 31.12 -5.47
N MET A 304 8.66 29.79 -5.45
CA MET A 304 9.41 28.87 -4.61
C MET A 304 10.89 28.80 -5.00
N HIS A 305 11.72 28.33 -4.08
CA HIS A 305 13.18 28.18 -4.21
C HIS A 305 13.67 26.77 -3.86
N GLN A 306 12.83 25.76 -4.11
CA GLN A 306 13.07 24.35 -3.78
C GLN A 306 14.49 23.89 -4.13
N GLU A 307 15.12 23.05 -3.32
CA GLU A 307 16.50 22.64 -3.53
C GLU A 307 16.66 21.18 -3.98
N GLY A 308 15.67 20.35 -3.72
CA GLY A 308 15.59 19.01 -4.31
C GLY A 308 16.14 17.88 -3.49
N ALA A 309 16.56 18.08 -2.23
CA ALA A 309 16.74 16.94 -1.32
C ALA A 309 15.41 16.25 -1.01
N ILE A 310 15.43 15.02 -0.55
CA ILE A 310 14.25 14.31 -0.07
C ILE A 310 14.45 13.95 1.39
N ILE A 311 13.41 14.21 2.20
CA ILE A 311 13.39 13.89 3.63
C ILE A 311 12.22 12.97 3.98
N LEU A 312 12.39 12.23 5.07
CA LEU A 312 11.35 11.45 5.73
C LEU A 312 11.53 11.49 7.24
N GLY A 313 10.51 11.97 7.95
CA GLY A 313 10.45 11.96 9.42
C GLY A 313 11.24 13.08 10.10
N ILE A 314 11.79 13.99 9.35
CA ILE A 314 12.58 15.16 9.80
C ILE A 314 12.24 16.39 8.97
N GLY A 315 12.54 17.57 9.48
CA GLY A 315 12.49 18.82 8.70
C GLY A 315 13.72 19.03 7.83
N GLY A 316 13.68 20.03 6.95
CA GLY A 316 14.76 20.34 6.00
C GLY A 316 16.10 20.63 6.64
N ASP A 317 16.10 21.32 7.76
CA ASP A 317 17.26 21.64 8.59
C ASP A 317 17.66 20.53 9.60
N ASN A 318 17.06 19.37 9.48
CA ASN A 318 17.19 18.24 10.41
C ASN A 318 16.53 18.47 11.77
N SER A 319 15.47 19.28 11.88
CA SER A 319 14.59 19.26 13.05
C SER A 319 13.92 17.90 13.18
N ASN A 320 14.20 17.18 14.27
CA ASN A 320 13.91 15.75 14.41
C ASN A 320 13.21 15.39 15.73
N SER A 321 12.35 16.27 16.24
CA SER A 321 11.62 16.03 17.49
C SER A 321 10.22 15.42 17.30
N SER A 322 9.86 15.09 16.07
CA SER A 322 8.54 14.59 15.71
C SER A 322 8.36 13.08 15.93
N ALA A 323 7.09 12.66 15.91
CA ALA A 323 6.70 11.26 15.87
C ALA A 323 5.67 11.05 14.75
N GLY A 324 5.73 9.90 14.09
CA GLY A 324 4.79 9.53 13.04
C GLY A 324 5.08 8.15 12.47
N ASP A 325 4.13 7.63 11.74
CA ASP A 325 4.20 6.35 11.05
C ASP A 325 4.27 6.58 9.55
N PHE A 326 5.19 5.92 8.84
CA PHE A 326 5.27 5.99 7.39
C PHE A 326 5.14 4.59 6.78
N PHE A 327 4.28 4.47 5.76
CA PHE A 327 4.05 3.20 5.05
C PHE A 327 4.49 3.28 3.59
N GLU A 328 4.10 4.34 2.90
CA GLU A 328 4.49 4.64 1.52
C GLU A 328 4.42 6.14 1.25
N GLY A 329 5.20 6.61 0.28
CA GLY A 329 5.16 7.98 -0.20
C GLY A 329 5.73 8.10 -1.61
N VAL A 330 5.26 9.11 -2.32
CA VAL A 330 5.65 9.37 -3.71
C VAL A 330 5.87 10.86 -3.89
N MET A 331 6.87 11.21 -4.68
CA MET A 331 7.02 12.56 -5.25
C MET A 331 6.94 12.49 -6.77
N THR A 332 6.28 13.48 -7.38
CA THR A 332 6.07 13.55 -8.83
C THR A 332 6.81 14.72 -9.45
N SER A 333 7.21 14.55 -10.70
CA SER A 333 7.58 15.69 -11.56
C SER A 333 6.29 16.35 -12.07
N GLY A 334 6.12 17.64 -11.79
CA GLY A 334 4.95 18.40 -12.18
C GLY A 334 3.78 18.33 -11.19
N TYR A 335 2.76 19.12 -11.44
CA TYR A 335 1.55 19.27 -10.61
C TYR A 335 0.48 18.25 -11.05
N PRO A 336 0.21 17.19 -10.30
CA PRO A 336 -0.76 16.17 -10.69
C PRO A 336 -2.18 16.73 -10.80
N THR A 337 -2.98 16.17 -11.70
CA THR A 337 -4.41 16.50 -11.78
C THR A 337 -5.17 15.89 -10.61
N ASP A 338 -6.30 16.50 -10.24
CA ASP A 338 -7.17 15.94 -9.21
C ASP A 338 -7.70 14.53 -9.57
N ALA A 339 -7.87 14.27 -10.87
CA ALA A 339 -8.26 12.95 -11.35
C ALA A 339 -7.17 11.89 -11.07
N ALA A 340 -5.89 12.25 -11.26
CA ALA A 340 -4.78 11.37 -10.95
C ALA A 340 -4.68 11.13 -9.43
N ASP A 341 -4.76 12.19 -8.61
CA ASP A 341 -4.76 12.08 -7.15
C ASP A 341 -5.88 11.17 -6.65
N ASN A 342 -7.10 11.32 -7.18
CA ASN A 342 -8.25 10.49 -6.80
C ASN A 342 -8.09 9.02 -7.25
N ALA A 343 -7.46 8.78 -8.39
CA ALA A 343 -7.17 7.42 -8.85
C ALA A 343 -6.09 6.75 -7.96
N VAL A 344 -5.09 7.51 -7.52
CA VAL A 344 -4.09 7.03 -6.55
C VAL A 344 -4.75 6.76 -5.21
N GLN A 345 -5.64 7.63 -4.71
CA GLN A 345 -6.39 7.39 -3.49
C GLN A 345 -7.23 6.11 -3.58
N ALA A 346 -7.90 5.86 -4.70
CA ALA A 346 -8.66 4.62 -4.88
C ALA A 346 -7.74 3.37 -4.86
N ASN A 347 -6.52 3.47 -5.42
CA ASN A 347 -5.53 2.43 -5.32
C ASN A 347 -5.05 2.23 -3.87
N ILE A 348 -4.78 3.31 -3.13
CA ILE A 348 -4.40 3.25 -1.70
C ILE A 348 -5.51 2.57 -0.89
N ASN A 349 -6.78 2.97 -1.07
CA ASN A 349 -7.92 2.35 -0.39
C ASN A 349 -8.01 0.83 -0.65
N SER A 350 -7.63 0.38 -1.85
CA SER A 350 -7.66 -1.04 -2.19
C SER A 350 -6.61 -1.88 -1.47
N VAL A 351 -5.64 -1.24 -0.80
CA VAL A 351 -4.63 -1.94 0.01
C VAL A 351 -5.26 -2.51 1.28
N GLY A 352 -6.23 -1.81 1.89
CA GLY A 352 -6.86 -2.24 3.15
C GLY A 352 -5.81 -2.34 4.26
N TYR A 353 -5.24 -1.21 4.64
CA TYR A 353 -4.29 -1.12 5.75
C TYR A 353 -4.96 -1.50 7.06
N ALA A 354 -4.27 -2.25 7.91
CA ALA A 354 -4.73 -2.54 9.25
C ALA A 354 -3.54 -2.70 10.20
N PHE A 355 -3.62 -2.14 11.40
CA PHE A 355 -2.63 -2.49 12.43
C PHE A 355 -2.89 -3.90 12.93
N PRO A 356 -1.82 -4.68 13.10
CA PRO A 356 -1.92 -5.93 13.79
C PRO A 356 -2.36 -5.68 15.27
N GLY A 357 -3.44 -6.30 15.70
CA GLY A 357 -3.95 -6.16 17.09
C GLY A 357 -4.71 -4.87 17.42
N GLY A 358 -4.68 -3.86 16.56
CA GLY A 358 -5.70 -2.80 16.55
C GLY A 358 -6.81 -3.32 15.66
N GLY A 359 -7.92 -3.80 16.23
CA GLY A 359 -8.96 -4.51 15.56
C GLY A 359 -9.08 -4.29 14.07
N GLY A 360 -8.43 -5.11 13.26
CA GLY A 360 -8.98 -5.47 11.99
C GLY A 360 -10.42 -5.84 12.29
N ALA A 361 -11.38 -5.30 11.55
CA ALA A 361 -12.77 -5.52 11.89
C ALA A 361 -12.94 -7.01 12.20
N ALA A 362 -13.21 -7.34 13.46
CA ALA A 362 -13.54 -8.71 13.79
C ALA A 362 -14.87 -8.97 13.10
N GLY A 363 -14.91 -9.98 12.28
CA GLY A 363 -16.04 -10.26 11.44
C GLY A 363 -16.03 -11.68 10.89
N PRO A 364 -16.98 -12.02 10.05
CA PRO A 364 -17.05 -13.34 9.46
C PRO A 364 -15.92 -13.53 8.42
N ILE A 365 -15.25 -14.67 8.47
CA ILE A 365 -14.45 -15.18 7.35
C ILE A 365 -15.42 -15.91 6.42
N ILE A 366 -15.66 -15.34 5.23
CA ILE A 366 -16.68 -15.84 4.30
C ILE A 366 -16.03 -16.78 3.29
N ALA A 367 -16.67 -17.90 3.01
CA ALA A 367 -16.20 -18.88 2.03
C ALA A 367 -16.33 -18.35 0.60
N GLY A 368 -15.28 -18.51 -0.20
CA GLY A 368 -15.25 -18.06 -1.60
C GLY A 368 -16.05 -18.95 -2.57
N ASP A 369 -16.33 -20.19 -2.21
CA ASP A 369 -17.17 -21.10 -2.98
C ASP A 369 -18.66 -20.98 -2.64
N ASN A 370 -18.99 -20.39 -1.50
CA ASN A 370 -20.36 -20.11 -1.11
C ASN A 370 -20.42 -18.91 -0.15
N GLY A 371 -20.75 -17.74 -0.67
CA GLY A 371 -20.83 -16.49 0.08
C GLY A 371 -21.89 -16.44 1.20
N ALA A 372 -22.73 -17.45 1.36
CA ALA A 372 -23.64 -17.61 2.49
C ALA A 372 -23.03 -18.43 3.64
N LYS A 373 -21.79 -18.91 3.49
CA LYS A 373 -21.09 -19.74 4.46
C LYS A 373 -19.89 -19.00 5.06
N CYS A 374 -19.71 -19.22 6.36
CA CYS A 374 -18.67 -18.62 7.18
C CYS A 374 -17.85 -19.68 7.90
N VAL A 375 -16.61 -19.33 8.21
CA VAL A 375 -15.80 -20.08 9.14
C VAL A 375 -16.36 -19.89 10.55
N ASP A 376 -16.65 -20.98 11.23
CA ASP A 376 -17.39 -20.99 12.49
C ASP A 376 -16.66 -21.81 13.56
N ASN A 377 -16.49 -21.22 14.73
CA ASN A 377 -16.05 -21.91 15.93
C ASN A 377 -17.26 -22.63 16.54
N ASN A 378 -17.39 -23.91 16.36
CA ASN A 378 -18.58 -24.70 16.70
C ASN A 378 -19.22 -24.30 18.05
N ASN A 379 -20.45 -23.78 17.99
CA ASN A 379 -21.21 -23.25 19.12
C ASN A 379 -20.51 -22.12 19.93
N GLY A 380 -19.50 -21.44 19.38
CA GLY A 380 -18.72 -20.43 20.10
C GLY A 380 -18.02 -20.99 21.34
N SER A 381 -17.56 -22.24 21.29
CA SER A 381 -16.97 -22.89 22.46
C SER A 381 -15.49 -22.58 22.62
N GLY A 382 -15.09 -21.99 23.76
CA GLY A 382 -13.70 -21.77 24.17
C GLY A 382 -13.01 -23.01 24.73
N THR A 383 -13.43 -24.22 24.36
CA THR A 383 -12.80 -25.47 24.81
C THR A 383 -11.70 -25.90 23.82
N PRO A 384 -10.45 -26.07 24.25
CA PRO A 384 -9.37 -26.57 23.38
C PRO A 384 -9.74 -27.88 22.67
N GLY A 385 -9.52 -27.94 21.36
CA GLY A 385 -9.93 -29.02 20.49
C GLY A 385 -11.32 -28.86 19.87
N ASN A 386 -12.01 -27.72 20.14
CA ASN A 386 -13.29 -27.45 19.48
C ASN A 386 -13.09 -27.30 17.97
N LYS A 387 -13.98 -27.90 17.17
CA LYS A 387 -13.83 -27.87 15.73
C LYS A 387 -14.08 -26.48 15.13
N VAL A 388 -13.27 -26.11 14.16
CA VAL A 388 -13.53 -24.99 13.25
C VAL A 388 -14.16 -25.57 11.98
N GLN A 389 -15.32 -25.04 11.60
CA GLN A 389 -16.23 -25.65 10.63
C GLN A 389 -16.82 -24.65 9.65
N MET A 390 -17.48 -25.17 8.63
CA MET A 390 -18.40 -24.42 7.77
C MET A 390 -19.77 -24.29 8.45
N TRP A 391 -20.34 -23.10 8.43
CA TRP A 391 -21.69 -22.84 8.92
C TRP A 391 -22.34 -21.70 8.14
N ASP A 392 -23.68 -21.62 8.19
CA ASP A 392 -24.38 -20.45 7.63
C ASP A 392 -23.87 -19.18 8.29
N CYS A 393 -23.67 -18.10 7.51
CA CYS A 393 -23.36 -16.79 8.06
C CYS A 393 -24.62 -16.26 8.77
N ASP A 394 -24.70 -16.46 10.07
CA ASP A 394 -25.88 -16.14 10.90
C ASP A 394 -25.69 -14.92 11.78
N GLY A 395 -24.50 -14.31 11.74
CA GLY A 395 -24.14 -13.14 12.57
C GLY A 395 -23.85 -13.47 14.03
N ASN A 396 -23.65 -14.75 14.38
CA ASN A 396 -23.27 -15.17 15.71
C ASN A 396 -21.85 -14.73 16.02
N THR A 397 -21.70 -13.62 16.74
CA THR A 397 -20.40 -13.02 17.06
C THR A 397 -19.53 -13.91 17.95
N ALA A 398 -20.09 -14.81 18.74
CA ALA A 398 -19.31 -15.75 19.54
C ALA A 398 -18.69 -16.87 18.72
N ALA A 399 -19.26 -17.18 17.53
CA ALA A 399 -18.81 -18.28 16.69
C ALA A 399 -18.13 -17.84 15.39
N GLN A 400 -18.45 -16.62 14.87
CA GLN A 400 -18.04 -16.19 13.53
C GLN A 400 -17.31 -14.85 13.48
N ASN A 401 -17.10 -14.18 14.61
CA ASN A 401 -16.43 -12.88 14.68
C ASN A 401 -14.91 -13.04 14.84
N TRP A 402 -14.25 -13.47 13.78
CA TRP A 402 -12.80 -13.71 13.74
C TRP A 402 -12.04 -12.41 13.65
N ALA A 403 -11.03 -12.23 14.48
CA ALA A 403 -10.07 -11.15 14.41
C ALA A 403 -8.75 -11.64 13.81
N VAL A 404 -8.19 -10.91 12.86
CA VAL A 404 -6.82 -11.14 12.36
C VAL A 404 -5.85 -10.49 13.34
N ALA A 405 -5.16 -11.29 14.15
CA ALA A 405 -4.25 -10.75 15.16
C ALA A 405 -2.86 -10.46 14.59
N SER A 406 -2.13 -9.60 15.28
CA SER A 406 -0.82 -9.06 14.89
C SER A 406 0.28 -10.08 14.65
N ASN A 407 0.19 -11.17 15.37
CA ASN A 407 1.14 -12.26 15.26
C ASN A 407 0.77 -13.24 14.13
N GLY A 408 -0.16 -12.86 13.24
CA GLY A 408 -0.63 -13.73 12.15
C GLY A 408 -1.60 -14.82 12.59
N THR A 409 -2.12 -14.78 13.82
CA THR A 409 -3.15 -15.73 14.26
C THR A 409 -4.55 -15.22 13.90
N LEU A 410 -5.47 -16.13 13.59
CA LEU A 410 -6.90 -15.86 13.48
C LEU A 410 -7.54 -16.19 14.83
N GLN A 411 -8.12 -15.18 15.48
CA GLN A 411 -8.59 -15.29 16.86
C GLN A 411 -10.11 -15.12 16.98
N ILE A 412 -10.71 -15.91 17.83
CA ILE A 412 -12.10 -15.78 18.24
C ILE A 412 -12.24 -16.28 19.68
N ASP A 413 -13.06 -15.63 20.47
CA ASP A 413 -13.40 -16.03 21.85
C ASP A 413 -12.16 -16.32 22.72
N GLY A 414 -11.11 -15.47 22.58
CA GLY A 414 -9.86 -15.58 23.35
C GLY A 414 -8.93 -16.72 22.96
N GLY A 415 -9.23 -17.46 21.90
CA GLY A 415 -8.35 -18.50 21.33
C GLY A 415 -8.04 -18.32 19.87
N CYS A 416 -7.28 -19.23 19.30
CA CYS A 416 -6.71 -19.18 17.97
C CYS A 416 -7.21 -20.33 17.09
N MET A 417 -7.32 -20.07 15.77
CA MET A 417 -7.46 -21.10 14.76
C MET A 417 -6.15 -21.91 14.68
N ASP A 418 -6.23 -23.19 14.94
CA ASP A 418 -5.10 -24.09 15.17
C ASP A 418 -5.13 -25.30 14.24
N ILE A 419 -3.97 -25.71 13.76
CA ILE A 419 -3.81 -26.98 13.03
C ILE A 419 -3.53 -28.07 14.06
N THR A 420 -4.46 -29.00 14.22
CA THR A 420 -4.43 -30.05 15.23
C THR A 420 -3.08 -30.75 15.34
N GLY A 421 -2.47 -30.62 16.53
CA GLY A 421 -1.19 -31.26 16.85
C GLY A 421 -0.02 -30.80 15.99
N ALA A 422 -0.09 -29.61 15.40
CA ALA A 422 0.93 -29.03 14.52
C ALA A 422 1.33 -29.95 13.34
N LYS A 423 0.40 -30.78 12.86
CA LYS A 423 0.63 -31.70 11.74
C LYS A 423 0.58 -30.96 10.42
N THR A 424 1.35 -31.43 9.43
CA THR A 424 1.44 -30.83 8.10
C THR A 424 0.86 -31.69 6.98
N ALA A 425 0.21 -32.80 7.32
CA ALA A 425 -0.42 -33.69 6.34
C ALA A 425 -1.72 -33.12 5.79
N ASN A 426 -2.05 -33.40 4.52
CA ASN A 426 -3.36 -33.09 3.97
C ASN A 426 -4.46 -33.79 4.78
N GLY A 427 -5.58 -33.12 4.99
CA GLY A 427 -6.68 -33.61 5.82
C GLY A 427 -6.48 -33.44 7.33
N THR A 428 -5.39 -32.77 7.76
CA THR A 428 -5.27 -32.39 9.18
C THR A 428 -6.39 -31.42 9.56
N LEU A 429 -7.08 -31.71 10.63
CA LEU A 429 -8.24 -30.94 11.08
C LEU A 429 -7.81 -29.57 11.61
N ILE A 430 -8.71 -28.60 11.47
CA ILE A 430 -8.58 -27.25 12.05
C ILE A 430 -9.48 -27.20 13.29
N GLU A 431 -8.93 -26.65 14.36
CA GLU A 431 -9.60 -26.58 15.68
C GLU A 431 -9.40 -25.20 16.33
N TRP A 432 -10.19 -24.90 17.30
CA TRP A 432 -9.97 -23.80 18.24
C TRP A 432 -9.04 -24.27 19.34
N TRP A 433 -7.98 -23.53 19.62
CA TRP A 433 -7.04 -23.82 20.70
C TRP A 433 -6.61 -22.55 21.42
N THR A 434 -6.14 -22.68 22.67
CA THR A 434 -5.51 -21.57 23.38
C THR A 434 -4.34 -21.02 22.56
N CYS A 435 -4.29 -19.70 22.34
CA CYS A 435 -3.20 -19.05 21.62
C CYS A 435 -1.87 -19.28 22.34
N ASN A 436 -0.91 -19.89 21.68
CA ASN A 436 0.41 -20.23 22.24
C ASN A 436 1.56 -19.69 21.39
N GLY A 437 1.26 -18.98 20.29
CA GLY A 437 2.26 -18.45 19.34
C GLY A 437 2.93 -19.50 18.46
N GLY A 438 2.46 -20.74 18.48
CA GLY A 438 2.98 -21.83 17.66
C GLY A 438 2.82 -21.58 16.16
N ALA A 439 3.72 -22.16 15.37
CA ALA A 439 3.70 -22.03 13.90
C ALA A 439 2.43 -22.63 13.26
N ASN A 440 1.75 -23.56 13.97
CA ASN A 440 0.49 -24.16 13.57
C ASN A 440 -0.73 -23.24 13.78
N GLN A 441 -0.54 -22.08 14.41
CA GLN A 441 -1.56 -21.05 14.59
C GLN A 441 -1.35 -19.82 13.69
N GLN A 442 -0.32 -19.85 12.84
CA GLN A 442 0.02 -18.76 11.95
C GLN A 442 -0.68 -18.94 10.61
N TRP A 443 -1.32 -17.86 10.12
CA TRP A 443 -2.04 -17.83 8.86
C TRP A 443 -1.71 -16.57 8.09
N GLN A 444 -1.50 -16.72 6.79
CA GLN A 444 -1.24 -15.61 5.87
C GLN A 444 -2.30 -15.61 4.76
N ALA A 445 -2.89 -14.47 4.51
CA ALA A 445 -3.74 -14.28 3.33
C ALA A 445 -2.85 -14.11 2.09
N VAL A 446 -2.95 -15.04 1.15
CA VAL A 446 -2.19 -15.01 -0.10
C VAL A 446 -3.15 -15.25 -1.25
N SER A 447 -3.38 -14.24 -2.08
CA SER A 447 -4.29 -14.35 -3.25
C SER A 447 -5.67 -14.92 -2.90
N GLY A 448 -6.25 -14.49 -1.78
CA GLY A 448 -7.54 -14.95 -1.28
C GLY A 448 -7.50 -16.28 -0.52
N GLN A 449 -6.36 -16.97 -0.46
CA GLN A 449 -6.17 -18.18 0.32
C GLN A 449 -5.62 -17.87 1.71
N LEU A 450 -5.98 -18.65 2.72
CA LEU A 450 -5.36 -18.64 4.05
C LEU A 450 -4.30 -19.73 4.10
N VAL A 451 -3.03 -19.33 4.04
CA VAL A 451 -1.87 -20.22 4.00
C VAL A 451 -1.20 -20.30 5.36
N ASN A 452 -0.94 -21.48 5.85
CA ASN A 452 -0.07 -21.68 7.01
C ASN A 452 1.40 -21.66 6.56
N PRO A 453 2.24 -20.69 6.99
CA PRO A 453 3.61 -20.54 6.49
C PRO A 453 4.52 -21.74 6.80
N ALA A 454 4.32 -22.40 7.95
CA ALA A 454 5.16 -23.50 8.39
C ALA A 454 4.96 -24.78 7.55
N SER A 455 3.74 -25.00 7.04
CA SER A 455 3.42 -26.15 6.20
C SER A 455 3.40 -25.84 4.71
N GLY A 456 3.28 -24.53 4.32
CA GLY A 456 3.03 -24.11 2.96
C GLY A 456 1.67 -24.54 2.41
N LYS A 457 0.71 -24.84 3.28
CA LYS A 457 -0.61 -25.38 2.93
C LYS A 457 -1.74 -24.42 3.29
N CYS A 458 -2.89 -24.63 2.66
CA CYS A 458 -4.06 -23.77 2.74
C CYS A 458 -5.15 -24.33 3.66
N LEU A 459 -5.90 -23.43 4.28
CA LEU A 459 -7.21 -23.71 4.84
C LEU A 459 -8.14 -24.18 3.72
N ASP A 460 -8.85 -25.27 3.93
CA ASP A 460 -9.60 -25.95 2.89
C ASP A 460 -10.97 -26.42 3.41
N ASP A 461 -12.02 -26.15 2.63
CA ASP A 461 -13.31 -26.85 2.79
C ASP A 461 -13.24 -28.18 2.04
N PRO A 462 -13.20 -29.30 2.77
CA PRO A 462 -12.88 -30.61 2.17
C PRO A 462 -13.95 -31.04 1.18
N GLY A 463 -13.55 -31.20 -0.09
CA GLY A 463 -14.42 -31.67 -1.15
C GLY A 463 -15.52 -30.71 -1.57
N PHE A 464 -15.34 -29.40 -1.34
CA PHE A 464 -16.36 -28.37 -1.60
C PHE A 464 -17.67 -28.63 -0.84
N ASN A 465 -17.53 -29.14 0.39
CA ASN A 465 -18.67 -29.53 1.20
C ASN A 465 -19.15 -28.39 2.11
N THR A 466 -19.97 -27.52 1.59
CA THR A 466 -20.52 -26.36 2.32
C THR A 466 -21.65 -26.72 3.30
N THR A 467 -21.84 -28.00 3.64
CA THR A 467 -22.84 -28.43 4.63
C THR A 467 -22.45 -27.93 6.02
N ASN A 468 -23.42 -27.40 6.77
CA ASN A 468 -23.22 -26.97 8.15
C ASN A 468 -22.63 -28.09 9.01
N GLY A 469 -21.55 -27.78 9.73
CA GLY A 469 -20.82 -28.75 10.57
C GLY A 469 -19.67 -29.45 9.86
N THR A 470 -19.39 -29.17 8.57
CA THR A 470 -18.20 -29.68 7.89
C THR A 470 -16.98 -29.05 8.51
N GLN A 471 -16.11 -29.89 9.14
CA GLN A 471 -14.87 -29.39 9.75
C GLN A 471 -13.85 -29.05 8.68
N LEU A 472 -13.24 -27.88 8.78
CA LEU A 472 -12.17 -27.41 7.89
C LEU A 472 -10.88 -28.21 8.11
N VAL A 473 -10.08 -28.28 7.07
CA VAL A 473 -8.83 -29.04 7.06
C VAL A 473 -7.68 -28.24 6.48
N LEU A 474 -6.47 -28.69 6.73
CA LEU A 474 -5.26 -28.27 6.05
C LEU A 474 -5.11 -29.07 4.76
N TRP A 475 -4.88 -28.43 3.62
CA TRP A 475 -4.69 -29.12 2.34
C TRP A 475 -3.65 -28.42 1.48
N THR A 476 -3.05 -29.16 0.53
CA THR A 476 -2.16 -28.55 -0.47
C THR A 476 -2.89 -27.43 -1.22
N CYS A 477 -2.29 -26.24 -1.29
CA CYS A 477 -2.86 -25.10 -2.02
C CYS A 477 -3.00 -25.45 -3.51
N ASN A 478 -4.20 -25.36 -4.03
CA ASN A 478 -4.53 -25.71 -5.41
C ASN A 478 -5.28 -24.58 -6.17
N GLY A 479 -5.58 -23.47 -5.49
CA GLY A 479 -6.30 -22.32 -6.05
C GLY A 479 -7.80 -22.55 -6.25
N GLY A 480 -8.35 -23.66 -5.78
CA GLY A 480 -9.79 -23.95 -5.84
C GLY A 480 -10.62 -22.96 -5.03
N SER A 481 -11.90 -22.78 -5.38
CA SER A 481 -12.80 -21.88 -4.65
C SER A 481 -13.05 -22.31 -3.21
N ASN A 482 -12.90 -23.59 -2.89
CA ASN A 482 -12.96 -24.17 -1.54
C ASN A 482 -11.73 -23.80 -0.65
N GLN A 483 -10.76 -23.09 -1.20
CA GLN A 483 -9.61 -22.52 -0.49
C GLN A 483 -9.57 -21.01 -0.56
N GLN A 484 -10.61 -20.37 -1.12
CA GLN A 484 -10.74 -18.92 -1.16
C GLN A 484 -11.56 -18.42 0.03
N TRP A 485 -11.06 -17.39 0.70
CA TRP A 485 -11.66 -16.85 1.92
C TRP A 485 -11.66 -15.33 1.86
N HIS A 486 -12.80 -14.73 2.19
CA HIS A 486 -12.90 -13.28 2.36
C HIS A 486 -12.78 -12.97 3.85
N LEU A 487 -11.68 -12.33 4.23
CA LEU A 487 -11.47 -11.87 5.59
C LEU A 487 -12.33 -10.65 5.90
N PRO A 488 -12.67 -10.41 7.19
CA PRO A 488 -13.46 -9.26 7.63
C PRO A 488 -12.79 -7.93 7.36
#